data_d1008248cc212e72c979087efc7a1fcd
#
_entry.id   d1008248cc212e72c979087efc7a1fcd
#
_cell.length_a   1.000
_cell.length_b   1.000
_cell.length_c   1.000
_cell.angle_alpha   90.00
_cell.angle_beta   90.00
_cell.angle_gamma   90.00
#
_symmetry.space_group_name_H-M   'P 1'
#
loop_
_entity.id
_entity.type
_entity.pdbx_description
1 polymer ?
#
loop_
_entity_poly.entity_id
_entity_poly.type
_entity_poly.pdbx_seq_one_letter_code
_entity_poly.pdbx_strand_id
1 'polypeptide(L)'
;LYNTCTVRENANLKVYGHLGQLKRYKKKNPEMLTMLCGCMMQEQTVVDKIKTSYRNVDIIFGTHNIFKFAELLAMRVFDTSAKKRMIVDVWKDTDAIVEELPIERKYSFKSGVNIMFGCNNFCSYCIVPYVRGRERSREPEEIIREIRELVADGVVEIMLLGQNVNS
;
A
#
# COMPACT_ATOMS: atom_id res chain seq x y z
N LEU A 1 3.40 10.62 1.74
CA LEU A 1 2.75 9.31 1.66
C LEU A 1 3.38 8.36 2.67
N TYR A 2 2.53 7.64 3.43
CA TYR A 2 2.93 6.54 4.32
C TYR A 2 2.31 5.25 3.81
N ASN A 3 3.14 4.30 3.39
CA ASN A 3 2.74 2.93 3.15
C ASN A 3 2.86 2.17 4.47
N THR A 4 1.76 1.64 4.96
CA THR A 4 1.62 1.17 6.34
C THR A 4 1.48 -0.35 6.41
N CYS A 5 1.90 -0.93 7.52
CA CYS A 5 1.79 -2.35 7.79
C CYS A 5 1.04 -2.57 9.10
N THR A 6 0.20 -3.59 9.17
CA THR A 6 -0.57 -3.97 10.37
C THR A 6 -0.14 -5.30 10.98
N VAL A 7 0.85 -5.97 10.41
CA VAL A 7 1.33 -7.27 10.91
C VAL A 7 1.94 -7.17 12.32
N ARG A 8 2.37 -5.97 12.71
CA ARG A 8 2.95 -5.69 14.04
C ARG A 8 2.22 -4.51 14.67
N GLU A 9 1.62 -4.71 15.84
CA GLU A 9 0.89 -3.66 16.57
C GLU A 9 1.72 -2.39 16.80
N ASN A 10 3.00 -2.52 17.09
CA ASN A 10 3.92 -1.41 17.22
C ASN A 10 4.06 -0.55 15.95
N ALA A 11 3.76 -1.10 14.77
CA ALA A 11 3.77 -0.32 13.53
C ALA A 11 2.61 0.67 13.52
N ASN A 12 1.43 0.27 13.98
CA ASN A 12 0.25 1.13 14.07
C ASN A 12 0.49 2.31 15.01
N LEU A 13 1.10 2.05 16.18
CA LEU A 13 1.43 3.09 17.16
C LEU A 13 2.40 4.14 16.60
N LYS A 14 3.42 3.70 15.85
CA LYS A 14 4.37 4.60 15.18
C LYS A 14 3.66 5.49 14.14
N VAL A 15 2.75 4.92 13.34
CA VAL A 15 1.97 5.71 12.37
C VAL A 15 1.15 6.78 13.08
N TYR A 16 0.44 6.46 14.14
CA TYR A 16 -0.33 7.44 14.92
C TYR A 16 0.56 8.55 15.49
N GLY A 17 1.75 8.22 16.02
CA GLY A 17 2.73 9.20 16.48
C GLY A 17 3.18 10.16 15.38
N HIS A 18 3.50 9.64 14.20
CA HIS A 18 3.86 10.47 13.05
C HIS A 18 2.71 11.36 12.59
N LEU A 19 1.48 10.86 12.53
CA LEU A 19 0.31 11.66 12.16
C LEU A 19 0.08 12.82 13.12
N GLY A 20 0.34 12.60 14.42
CA GLY A 20 0.30 13.67 15.42
C GLY A 20 1.33 14.77 15.14
N GLN A 21 2.56 14.39 14.81
CA GLN A 21 3.63 15.33 14.47
C GLN A 21 3.34 16.12 13.19
N LEU A 22 2.77 15.46 12.17
CA LEU A 22 2.42 16.08 10.89
C LEU A 22 1.42 17.24 11.01
N LYS A 23 0.59 17.28 12.06
CA LYS A 23 -0.31 18.42 12.31
C LYS A 23 0.46 19.75 12.38
N ARG A 24 1.67 19.75 12.97
CA ARG A 24 2.51 20.94 13.11
C ARG A 24 3.05 21.40 11.74
N TYR A 25 3.47 20.45 10.90
CA TYR A 25 3.97 20.76 9.56
C TYR A 25 2.85 21.25 8.64
N LYS A 26 1.69 20.59 8.69
CA LYS A 26 0.52 21.01 7.89
C LYS A 26 0.00 22.41 8.30
N LYS A 27 0.13 22.79 9.58
CA LYS A 27 -0.20 24.13 10.03
C LYS A 27 0.73 25.20 9.43
N LYS A 28 2.03 24.85 9.21
CA LYS A 28 3.01 25.74 8.57
C LYS A 28 2.89 25.74 7.05
N ASN A 29 2.49 24.62 6.46
CA ASN A 29 2.26 24.48 5.02
C ASN A 29 0.89 23.82 4.78
N PRO A 30 -0.18 24.62 4.67
CA PRO A 30 -1.54 24.12 4.49
C PRO A 30 -1.74 23.28 3.21
N GLU A 31 -0.93 23.53 2.18
CA GLU A 31 -0.97 22.78 0.91
C GLU A 31 -0.31 21.39 1.01
N MET A 32 0.37 21.09 2.12
CA MET A 32 0.96 19.78 2.34
C MET A 32 -0.12 18.70 2.36
N LEU A 33 0.02 17.67 1.52
CA LEU A 33 -0.87 16.52 1.50
C LEU A 33 -0.31 15.37 2.33
N THR A 34 -1.17 14.75 3.14
CA THR A 34 -0.86 13.56 3.94
C THR A 34 -1.71 12.41 3.44
N MET A 35 -1.06 11.33 3.00
CA MET A 35 -1.72 10.18 2.42
C MET A 35 -1.30 8.90 3.14
N LEU A 36 -2.25 8.00 3.34
CA LEU A 36 -2.03 6.69 3.97
C LEU A 36 -2.47 5.57 3.04
N CYS A 37 -1.65 4.55 2.93
CA CYS A 37 -2.01 3.32 2.22
C CYS A 37 -1.44 2.08 2.91
N GLY A 38 -1.69 0.93 2.34
CA GLY A 38 -1.14 -0.34 2.81
C GLY A 38 -2.07 -1.13 3.71
N CYS A 39 -1.57 -2.23 4.26
CA CYS A 39 -2.39 -3.22 4.99
C CYS A 39 -3.14 -2.65 6.20
N MET A 40 -2.57 -1.68 6.89
CA MET A 40 -3.22 -1.04 8.04
C MET A 40 -4.53 -0.35 7.63
N MET A 41 -4.63 0.13 6.40
CA MET A 41 -5.83 0.80 5.88
C MET A 41 -6.95 -0.18 5.48
N GLN A 42 -6.70 -1.48 5.49
CA GLN A 42 -7.73 -2.50 5.29
C GLN A 42 -8.56 -2.76 6.57
N GLU A 43 -8.09 -2.31 7.73
CA GLU A 43 -8.80 -2.44 8.98
C GLU A 43 -9.79 -1.29 9.18
N GLN A 44 -11.10 -1.57 9.12
CA GLN A 44 -12.15 -0.56 9.22
C GLN A 44 -12.06 0.25 10.53
N THR A 45 -11.76 -0.40 11.64
CA THR A 45 -11.58 0.26 12.96
C THR A 45 -10.45 1.29 12.96
N VAL A 46 -9.37 0.99 12.25
CA VAL A 46 -8.24 1.90 12.07
C VAL A 46 -8.63 3.10 11.21
N VAL A 47 -9.30 2.84 10.08
CA VAL A 47 -9.78 3.90 9.17
C VAL A 47 -10.72 4.85 9.92
N ASP A 48 -11.67 4.33 10.70
CA ASP A 48 -12.61 5.14 11.46
C ASP A 48 -11.92 5.96 12.55
N LYS A 49 -10.94 5.40 13.23
CA LYS A 49 -10.09 6.13 14.18
C LYS A 49 -9.33 7.27 13.49
N ILE A 50 -8.78 7.04 12.29
CA ILE A 50 -8.08 8.09 11.55
C ILE A 50 -9.05 9.19 11.13
N LYS A 51 -10.22 8.87 10.59
CA LYS A 51 -11.26 9.83 10.22
C LYS A 51 -11.64 10.75 11.36
N THR A 52 -11.80 10.20 12.56
CA THR A 52 -12.25 10.96 13.74
C THR A 52 -11.14 11.78 14.38
N SER A 53 -9.92 11.23 14.48
CA SER A 53 -8.84 11.78 15.31
C SER A 53 -7.74 12.51 14.54
N TYR A 54 -7.61 12.25 13.21
CA TYR A 54 -6.50 12.73 12.39
C TYR A 54 -6.98 13.48 11.14
N ARG A 55 -7.67 14.61 11.34
CA ARG A 55 -8.20 15.45 10.26
C ARG A 55 -7.13 16.07 9.34
N ASN A 56 -5.86 15.91 9.68
CA ASN A 56 -4.72 16.31 8.85
C ASN A 56 -4.36 15.28 7.77
N VAL A 57 -5.04 14.13 7.73
CA VAL A 57 -4.93 13.16 6.64
C VAL A 57 -5.88 13.56 5.52
N ASP A 58 -5.39 13.53 4.28
CA ASP A 58 -6.15 13.96 3.10
C ASP A 58 -6.70 12.77 2.30
N ILE A 59 -5.92 11.69 2.18
CA ILE A 59 -6.28 10.52 1.38
C ILE A 59 -5.95 9.24 2.14
N ILE A 60 -6.89 8.29 2.12
CA ILE A 60 -6.72 6.92 2.62
C ILE A 60 -7.12 5.96 1.50
N PHE A 61 -6.25 5.01 1.18
CA PHE A 61 -6.54 3.93 0.23
C PHE A 61 -5.88 2.61 0.65
N GLY A 62 -6.42 1.49 0.16
CA GLY A 62 -6.02 0.16 0.59
C GLY A 62 -4.83 -0.42 -0.19
N THR A 63 -4.48 -1.67 0.15
CA THR A 63 -3.50 -2.46 -0.62
C THR A 63 -4.04 -2.90 -1.97
N HIS A 64 -5.34 -3.15 -2.06
CA HIS A 64 -5.98 -3.68 -3.25
C HIS A 64 -6.11 -2.67 -4.38
N ASN A 65 -6.07 -1.39 -4.06
CA ASN A 65 -6.19 -0.31 -5.03
C ASN A 65 -5.03 0.69 -4.98
N ILE A 66 -3.84 0.20 -4.63
CA ILE A 66 -2.62 1.05 -4.55
C ILE A 66 -2.27 1.71 -5.89
N PHE A 67 -2.61 1.07 -7.00
CA PHE A 67 -2.42 1.59 -8.36
C PHE A 67 -3.25 2.85 -8.66
N LYS A 68 -4.33 3.10 -7.91
CA LYS A 68 -5.14 4.31 -8.03
C LYS A 68 -4.50 5.55 -7.40
N PHE A 69 -3.29 5.44 -6.88
CA PHE A 69 -2.60 6.55 -6.20
C PHE A 69 -2.60 7.85 -7.01
N ALA A 70 -2.23 7.79 -8.29
CA ALA A 70 -2.16 8.98 -9.15
C ALA A 70 -3.55 9.60 -9.38
N GLU A 71 -4.58 8.78 -9.59
CA GLU A 71 -5.98 9.22 -9.75
C GLU A 71 -6.47 9.92 -8.47
N LEU A 72 -6.28 9.30 -7.30
CA LEU A 72 -6.71 9.86 -6.02
C LEU A 72 -5.97 11.15 -5.68
N LEU A 73 -4.68 11.25 -6.04
CA LEU A 73 -3.91 12.47 -5.89
C LEU A 73 -4.44 13.58 -6.81
N ALA A 74 -4.72 13.25 -8.08
CA ALA A 74 -5.29 14.19 -9.03
C ALA A 74 -6.66 14.71 -8.57
N MET A 75 -7.55 13.84 -8.10
CA MET A 75 -8.82 14.24 -7.50
C MET A 75 -8.62 15.23 -6.34
N ARG A 76 -7.66 14.96 -5.46
CA ARG A 76 -7.41 15.82 -4.30
C ARG A 76 -6.84 17.19 -4.67
N VAL A 77 -6.03 17.26 -5.73
CA VAL A 77 -5.36 18.49 -6.20
C VAL A 77 -6.29 19.33 -7.07
N PHE A 78 -6.99 18.73 -8.01
CA PHE A 78 -7.73 19.43 -9.06
C PHE A 78 -9.23 19.57 -8.78
N ASP A 79 -9.85 18.66 -8.02
CA ASP A 79 -11.26 18.77 -7.66
C ASP A 79 -11.44 19.72 -6.47
N THR A 80 -12.02 20.87 -6.74
CA THR A 80 -12.30 21.90 -5.72
C THR A 80 -13.30 21.42 -4.66
N SER A 81 -14.20 20.49 -5.00
CA SER A 81 -15.17 19.91 -4.06
C SER A 81 -14.51 18.94 -3.07
N ALA A 82 -13.48 18.25 -3.51
CA ALA A 82 -12.71 17.30 -2.70
C ALA A 82 -11.73 17.97 -1.73
N LYS A 83 -11.36 19.25 -1.97
CA LYS A 83 -10.35 19.96 -1.14
C LYS A 83 -10.68 20.05 0.35
N LYS A 84 -11.95 19.97 0.72
CA LYS A 84 -12.42 20.12 2.11
C LYS A 84 -12.67 18.78 2.83
N ARG A 85 -12.62 17.65 2.15
CA ARG A 85 -12.95 16.33 2.73
C ARG A 85 -11.80 15.35 2.55
N MET A 86 -11.62 14.47 3.53
CA MET A 86 -10.74 13.33 3.41
C MET A 86 -11.31 12.37 2.35
N ILE A 87 -10.49 12.01 1.38
CA ILE A 87 -10.83 10.96 0.40
C ILE A 87 -10.52 9.61 1.04
N VAL A 88 -11.50 8.71 1.04
CA VAL A 88 -11.32 7.34 1.53
C VAL A 88 -11.81 6.39 0.46
N ASP A 89 -10.88 5.68 -0.15
CA ASP A 89 -11.11 4.68 -1.20
C ASP A 89 -10.37 3.39 -0.84
N VAL A 90 -10.98 2.56 -0.02
CA VAL A 90 -10.42 1.29 0.43
C VAL A 90 -11.25 0.15 -0.14
N TRP A 91 -10.67 -0.60 -1.05
CA TRP A 91 -11.30 -1.80 -1.61
C TRP A 91 -11.14 -2.96 -0.63
N LYS A 92 -12.24 -3.62 -0.33
CA LYS A 92 -12.25 -4.74 0.62
C LYS A 92 -11.64 -5.99 0.03
N ASP A 93 -11.83 -6.20 -1.27
CA ASP A 93 -11.33 -7.35 -2.00
C ASP A 93 -11.08 -6.99 -3.47
N THR A 94 -10.26 -7.77 -4.15
CA THR A 94 -10.04 -7.70 -5.59
C THR A 94 -9.45 -8.99 -6.10
N ASP A 95 -9.90 -9.45 -7.25
CA ASP A 95 -9.26 -10.54 -7.99
C ASP A 95 -8.17 -10.03 -8.95
N ALA A 96 -8.11 -8.72 -9.15
CA ALA A 96 -7.15 -8.10 -10.06
C ALA A 96 -5.72 -8.13 -9.49
N ILE A 97 -4.78 -8.49 -10.34
CA ILE A 97 -3.35 -8.27 -10.16
C ILE A 97 -2.96 -7.19 -11.17
N VAL A 98 -2.38 -6.10 -10.68
CA VAL A 98 -1.91 -5.01 -11.55
C VAL A 98 -0.45 -5.24 -11.82
N GLU A 99 -0.14 -5.41 -13.11
CA GLU A 99 1.22 -5.60 -13.62
C GLU A 99 1.84 -4.25 -14.03
N GLU A 100 3.13 -4.26 -14.31
CA GLU A 100 3.86 -3.13 -14.92
C GLU A 100 3.81 -1.82 -14.14
N LEU A 101 3.67 -1.89 -12.83
CA LEU A 101 3.80 -0.69 -12.00
C LEU A 101 5.26 -0.21 -11.98
N PRO A 102 5.50 1.10 -12.10
CA PRO A 102 6.85 1.66 -12.00
C PRO A 102 7.51 1.27 -10.67
N ILE A 103 8.74 0.75 -10.75
CA ILE A 103 9.51 0.33 -9.58
C ILE A 103 10.78 1.17 -9.50
N GLU A 104 10.95 1.90 -8.40
CA GLU A 104 12.22 2.52 -8.04
C GLU A 104 12.99 1.56 -7.13
N ARG A 105 14.12 1.06 -7.60
CA ARG A 105 14.96 0.13 -6.86
C ARG A 105 15.93 0.86 -5.95
N LYS A 106 16.03 0.37 -4.72
CA LYS A 106 17.03 0.87 -3.76
C LYS A 106 18.46 0.51 -4.16
N TYR A 107 18.63 -0.63 -4.82
CA TYR A 107 19.93 -1.15 -5.25
C TYR A 107 19.86 -1.49 -6.73
N SER A 108 20.94 -1.17 -7.47
CA SER A 108 21.04 -1.48 -8.90
C SER A 108 21.18 -2.97 -9.18
N PHE A 109 21.84 -3.70 -8.27
CA PHE A 109 22.21 -5.10 -8.47
C PHE A 109 21.19 -6.11 -7.94
N LYS A 110 20.16 -5.69 -7.17
CA LYS A 110 19.16 -6.59 -6.63
C LYS A 110 17.75 -6.03 -6.64
N SER A 111 16.77 -6.93 -6.80
CA SER A 111 15.34 -6.60 -6.79
C SER A 111 14.50 -7.67 -6.13
N GLY A 112 13.35 -7.27 -5.61
CA GLY A 112 12.28 -8.19 -5.22
C GLY A 112 11.23 -8.28 -6.31
N VAL A 113 10.75 -9.48 -6.62
CA VAL A 113 9.67 -9.74 -7.58
C VAL A 113 8.52 -10.41 -6.82
N ASN A 114 7.38 -9.75 -6.78
CA ASN A 114 6.17 -10.34 -6.21
C ASN A 114 5.67 -11.44 -7.17
N ILE A 115 5.49 -12.66 -6.66
CA ILE A 115 4.95 -13.78 -7.46
C ILE A 115 3.53 -14.13 -7.07
N MET A 116 3.08 -13.69 -5.91
CA MET A 116 1.72 -13.95 -5.43
C MET A 116 1.31 -12.95 -4.36
N PHE A 117 0.01 -12.84 -4.13
CA PHE A 117 -0.62 -11.97 -3.14
C PHE A 117 -1.66 -12.74 -2.34
N GLY A 118 -1.87 -12.33 -1.07
CA GLY A 118 -2.86 -12.94 -0.19
C GLY A 118 -2.43 -14.29 0.37
N CYS A 119 -3.31 -14.95 1.14
CA CYS A 119 -3.06 -16.26 1.72
C CYS A 119 -4.37 -16.91 2.17
N ASN A 120 -4.53 -18.20 1.90
CA ASN A 120 -5.72 -18.98 2.26
C ASN A 120 -5.55 -19.83 3.53
N ASN A 121 -4.42 -19.74 4.24
CA ASN A 121 -4.15 -20.61 5.38
C ASN A 121 -4.95 -20.27 6.65
N PHE A 122 -5.41 -19.03 6.83
CA PHE A 122 -6.19 -18.56 7.97
C PHE A 122 -5.65 -19.03 9.33
N CYS A 123 -4.32 -19.02 9.51
CA CYS A 123 -3.70 -19.34 10.79
C CYS A 123 -4.27 -18.45 11.91
N SER A 124 -4.50 -19.02 13.09
CA SER A 124 -5.23 -18.38 14.19
C SER A 124 -4.70 -17.01 14.65
N TYR A 125 -3.41 -16.77 14.45
CA TYR A 125 -2.74 -15.52 14.84
C TYR A 125 -2.48 -14.57 13.66
N CYS A 126 -2.88 -14.93 12.44
CA CYS A 126 -2.43 -14.22 11.24
C CYS A 126 -3.51 -13.27 10.69
N ILE A 127 -3.14 -11.99 10.55
CA ILE A 127 -4.02 -10.97 9.97
C ILE A 127 -4.02 -10.98 8.42
N VAL A 128 -3.04 -11.64 7.78
CA VAL A 128 -2.81 -11.54 6.33
C VAL A 128 -4.03 -11.85 5.47
N PRO A 129 -4.80 -12.94 5.68
CA PRO A 129 -6.00 -13.22 4.88
C PRO A 129 -7.04 -12.09 4.91
N TYR A 130 -7.12 -11.38 6.02
CA TYR A 130 -8.10 -10.31 6.24
C TYR A 130 -7.70 -8.96 5.62
N VAL A 131 -6.39 -8.73 5.44
CA VAL A 131 -5.87 -7.44 4.94
C VAL A 131 -5.22 -7.53 3.56
N ARG A 132 -4.94 -8.74 3.07
CA ARG A 132 -4.41 -8.99 1.73
C ARG A 132 -5.32 -9.84 0.86
N GLY A 133 -6.41 -10.34 1.42
CA GLY A 133 -7.41 -11.13 0.73
C GLY A 133 -6.95 -12.56 0.43
N ARG A 134 -7.70 -13.20 -0.47
CA ARG A 134 -7.41 -14.56 -0.92
C ARG A 134 -6.11 -14.63 -1.70
N GLU A 135 -5.55 -15.83 -1.73
CA GLU A 135 -4.35 -16.14 -2.50
C GLU A 135 -4.60 -15.96 -4.00
N ARG A 136 -3.70 -15.25 -4.65
CA ARG A 136 -3.70 -14.98 -6.10
C ARG A 136 -2.27 -15.02 -6.58
N SER A 137 -1.97 -15.93 -7.46
CA SER A 137 -0.64 -16.04 -8.09
C SER A 137 -0.61 -15.23 -9.38
N ARG A 138 0.54 -14.64 -9.68
CA ARG A 138 0.80 -14.05 -10.98
C ARG A 138 1.05 -15.13 -12.02
N GLU A 139 0.77 -14.81 -13.27
CA GLU A 139 1.08 -15.71 -14.37
C GLU A 139 2.60 -15.88 -14.49
N PRO A 140 3.10 -17.14 -14.64
CA PRO A 140 4.53 -17.42 -14.71
C PRO A 140 5.24 -16.63 -15.84
N GLU A 141 4.58 -16.45 -16.97
CA GLU A 141 5.10 -15.73 -18.13
C GLU A 141 5.38 -14.25 -17.80
N GLU A 142 4.49 -13.62 -17.02
CA GLU A 142 4.63 -12.23 -16.57
C GLU A 142 5.80 -12.08 -15.58
N ILE A 143 5.93 -13.04 -14.67
CA ILE A 143 7.04 -13.08 -13.72
C ILE A 143 8.37 -13.23 -14.46
N ILE A 144 8.43 -14.15 -15.43
CA ILE A 144 9.65 -14.38 -16.23
C ILE A 144 9.98 -13.15 -17.07
N ARG A 145 8.98 -12.47 -17.64
CA ARG A 145 9.18 -11.22 -18.39
C ARG A 145 9.83 -10.16 -17.49
N GLU A 146 9.25 -9.89 -16.33
CA GLU A 146 9.80 -8.93 -15.35
C GLU A 146 11.24 -9.29 -14.95
N ILE A 147 11.51 -10.57 -14.69
CA ILE A 147 12.86 -11.04 -14.33
C ILE A 147 13.85 -10.78 -15.48
N ARG A 148 13.47 -11.04 -16.73
CA ARG A 148 14.33 -10.79 -17.89
C ARG A 148 14.66 -9.31 -18.05
N GLU A 149 13.69 -8.43 -17.85
CA GLU A 149 13.90 -6.98 -17.88
C GLU A 149 14.85 -6.54 -16.77
N LEU A 150 14.68 -7.04 -15.54
CA LEU A 150 15.57 -6.78 -14.42
C LEU A 150 17.01 -7.24 -14.68
N VAL A 151 17.18 -8.43 -15.27
CA VAL A 151 18.49 -8.98 -15.64
C VAL A 151 19.13 -8.14 -16.74
N ALA A 152 18.37 -7.72 -17.76
CA ALA A 152 18.86 -6.83 -18.82
C ALA A 152 19.32 -5.47 -18.27
N ASP A 153 18.72 -5.01 -17.18
CA ASP A 153 19.07 -3.78 -16.46
C ASP A 153 20.17 -3.99 -15.38
N GLY A 154 20.84 -5.14 -15.39
CA GLY A 154 22.02 -5.43 -14.56
C GLY A 154 21.73 -6.00 -13.17
N VAL A 155 20.49 -6.44 -12.88
CA VAL A 155 20.17 -7.13 -11.62
C VAL A 155 20.74 -8.54 -11.63
N VAL A 156 21.49 -8.90 -10.60
CA VAL A 156 22.11 -10.23 -10.43
C VAL A 156 21.56 -11.02 -9.24
N GLU A 157 20.78 -10.36 -8.38
CA GLU A 157 20.12 -11.01 -7.24
C GLU A 157 18.62 -10.71 -7.28
N ILE A 158 17.80 -11.76 -7.37
CA ILE A 158 16.33 -11.65 -7.38
C ILE A 158 15.75 -12.43 -6.21
N MET A 159 14.91 -11.76 -5.42
CA MET A 159 14.15 -12.36 -4.34
C MET A 159 12.69 -12.50 -4.75
N LEU A 160 12.19 -13.72 -4.83
CA LEU A 160 10.76 -13.98 -5.05
C LEU A 160 9.98 -13.68 -3.76
N LEU A 161 8.95 -12.85 -3.87
CA LEU A 161 8.17 -12.36 -2.74
C LEU A 161 6.73 -12.86 -2.81
N GLY A 162 6.21 -13.29 -1.65
CA GLY A 162 4.83 -13.70 -1.47
C GLY A 162 4.52 -13.99 0.00
N GLN A 163 3.26 -14.26 0.31
CA GLN A 163 2.81 -14.64 1.66
C GLN A 163 2.87 -16.16 1.89
N ASN A 164 2.76 -16.93 0.82
CA ASN A 164 2.85 -18.39 0.81
C ASN A 164 3.51 -18.86 -0.50
N VAL A 165 4.82 -18.62 -0.61
CA VAL A 165 5.59 -18.77 -1.87
C VAL A 165 5.57 -20.20 -2.43
N ASN A 166 5.30 -21.20 -1.59
CA ASN A 166 5.33 -22.62 -1.95
C ASN A 166 3.95 -23.23 -2.24
N SER A 167 2.90 -22.42 -2.31
CA SER A 167 1.56 -22.94 -2.61
C SER A 167 1.32 -23.13 -4.09
#